data_92745e6f5db4db3d8024df52847f7b04
#
_entry.id   92745e6f5db4db3d8024df52847f7b04
#
_cell.length_a   1.000
_cell.length_b   1.000
_cell.length_c   1.000
_cell.angle_alpha   90.00
_cell.angle_beta   90.00
_cell.angle_gamma   90.00
#
_symmetry.space_group_name_H-M   'P 1'
#
loop_
_entity.id
_entity.type
_entity.pdbx_description
1 polymer ?
#
loop_
_entity_poly.entity_id
_entity_poly.type
_entity_poly.pdbx_seq_one_letter_code
_entity_poly.pdbx_strand_id
1 'polypeptide(L)'
;MKKITFVALLMSIFCLSACAKGKQPIAFNKTPKAVQTAALKNYTTDQILFITKDRELGKDEYEFSLADGTKIEFYENGQLHKVKSREGVMDVFIPQEILKYILATFPNSVITEYKCERWKQQIEINNDIDLIFSRKGKFLRIED
;
A
#
# COMPACT_ATOMS: atom_id res chain seq x y z
N MET A 1 8.56 -34.22 -63.22
CA MET A 1 8.00 -32.93 -62.71
C MET A 1 7.47 -33.16 -61.32
N LYS A 2 8.20 -32.71 -60.33
CA LYS A 2 7.81 -32.88 -58.93
C LYS A 2 7.02 -31.62 -58.49
N LYS A 3 5.77 -31.80 -58.12
CA LYS A 3 4.92 -30.73 -57.55
C LYS A 3 5.30 -30.55 -56.10
N ILE A 4 5.88 -29.40 -55.74
CA ILE A 4 6.18 -29.01 -54.38
C ILE A 4 4.91 -28.38 -53.82
N THR A 5 4.25 -29.09 -52.92
CA THR A 5 3.09 -28.58 -52.17
C THR A 5 3.62 -27.74 -51.00
N PHE A 6 3.39 -26.43 -51.08
CA PHE A 6 3.73 -25.48 -50.03
C PHE A 6 2.66 -25.60 -48.94
N VAL A 7 2.98 -26.26 -47.86
CA VAL A 7 2.13 -26.26 -46.65
C VAL A 7 2.44 -24.99 -45.86
N ALA A 8 1.55 -24.01 -45.95
CA ALA A 8 1.60 -22.82 -45.13
C ALA A 8 1.20 -23.20 -43.70
N LEU A 9 2.20 -23.32 -42.85
CA LEU A 9 2.01 -23.47 -41.40
C LEU A 9 1.55 -22.14 -40.83
N LEU A 10 0.24 -22.00 -40.64
CA LEU A 10 -0.38 -20.85 -39.98
C LEU A 10 -0.08 -20.94 -38.49
N MET A 11 0.99 -20.27 -38.08
CA MET A 11 1.37 -20.14 -36.67
C MET A 11 0.44 -19.12 -35.99
N SER A 12 -0.69 -19.61 -35.48
CA SER A 12 -1.59 -18.80 -34.62
C SER A 12 -0.85 -18.45 -33.33
N ILE A 13 -0.38 -17.21 -33.27
CA ILE A 13 0.13 -16.60 -32.04
C ILE A 13 -1.07 -16.41 -31.11
N PHE A 14 -1.27 -17.37 -30.23
CA PHE A 14 -2.17 -17.25 -29.12
C PHE A 14 -1.53 -16.26 -28.15
N CYS A 15 -1.87 -14.97 -28.27
CA CYS A 15 -1.60 -14.00 -27.20
C CYS A 15 -2.42 -14.43 -25.98
N LEU A 16 -1.82 -15.26 -25.13
CA LEU A 16 -2.26 -15.41 -23.76
C LEU A 16 -2.05 -14.05 -23.08
N SER A 17 -3.09 -13.22 -23.07
CA SER A 17 -3.19 -12.12 -22.10
C SER A 17 -3.26 -12.77 -20.72
N ALA A 18 -2.10 -13.07 -20.15
CA ALA A 18 -2.00 -13.34 -18.73
C ALA A 18 -2.50 -12.08 -18.02
N CYS A 19 -3.71 -12.11 -17.47
CA CYS A 19 -4.14 -11.16 -16.45
C CYS A 19 -3.13 -11.29 -15.33
N ALA A 20 -2.11 -10.45 -15.31
CA ALA A 20 -1.19 -10.34 -14.22
C ALA A 20 -1.99 -9.86 -12.99
N LYS A 21 -2.40 -10.80 -12.15
CA LYS A 21 -2.87 -10.49 -10.80
C LYS A 21 -1.65 -9.98 -10.04
N GLY A 22 -1.59 -8.68 -9.78
CA GLY A 22 -0.48 -8.06 -9.06
C GLY A 22 -0.45 -6.55 -9.21
N LYS A 23 0.45 -5.91 -8.48
CA LYS A 23 0.65 -4.46 -8.49
C LYS A 23 1.02 -3.98 -9.89
N GLN A 24 0.24 -3.04 -10.42
CA GLN A 24 0.46 -2.42 -11.73
C GLN A 24 0.90 -0.97 -11.56
N PRO A 25 1.95 -0.50 -12.25
CA PRO A 25 2.35 0.90 -12.20
C PRO A 25 1.26 1.80 -12.79
N ILE A 26 1.04 2.95 -12.16
CA ILE A 26 0.04 3.93 -12.58
C ILE A 26 0.61 5.35 -12.42
N ALA A 27 0.31 6.24 -13.38
CA ALA A 27 0.70 7.64 -13.26
C ALA A 27 -0.16 8.37 -12.23
N PHE A 28 0.42 9.36 -11.54
CA PHE A 28 -0.27 10.14 -10.51
C PHE A 28 -1.62 10.72 -11.00
N ASN A 29 -1.64 11.31 -12.19
CA ASN A 29 -2.85 11.90 -12.77
C ASN A 29 -3.93 10.88 -13.19
N LYS A 30 -3.61 9.58 -13.16
CA LYS A 30 -4.55 8.47 -13.41
C LYS A 30 -5.10 7.85 -12.13
N THR A 31 -4.58 8.23 -10.96
CA THR A 31 -5.16 7.81 -9.68
C THR A 31 -6.46 8.58 -9.41
N PRO A 32 -7.40 8.05 -8.62
CA PRO A 32 -8.62 8.76 -8.23
C PRO A 32 -8.31 10.11 -7.57
N LYS A 33 -9.16 11.11 -7.80
CA LYS A 33 -8.98 12.46 -7.20
C LYS A 33 -8.91 12.43 -5.68
N ALA A 34 -9.70 11.57 -5.03
CA ALA A 34 -9.66 11.38 -3.59
C ALA A 34 -8.29 10.92 -3.10
N VAL A 35 -7.66 9.99 -3.83
CA VAL A 35 -6.30 9.48 -3.55
C VAL A 35 -5.26 10.58 -3.78
N GLN A 36 -5.33 11.32 -4.89
CA GLN A 36 -4.44 12.47 -5.14
C GLN A 36 -4.50 13.48 -4.00
N THR A 37 -5.71 13.86 -3.59
CA THR A 37 -5.94 14.81 -2.50
C THR A 37 -5.38 14.29 -1.18
N ALA A 38 -5.59 13.02 -0.86
CA ALA A 38 -5.08 12.40 0.36
C ALA A 38 -3.55 12.38 0.40
N ALA A 39 -2.90 12.00 -0.71
CA ALA A 39 -1.44 11.97 -0.80
C ALA A 39 -0.82 13.36 -0.66
N LEU A 40 -1.39 14.37 -1.32
CA LEU A 40 -0.88 15.75 -1.31
C LEU A 40 -1.14 16.52 0.00
N LYS A 41 -1.82 15.93 0.99
CA LYS A 41 -1.93 16.55 2.33
C LYS A 41 -0.61 16.63 3.06
N ASN A 42 0.27 15.65 2.87
CA ASN A 42 1.51 15.53 3.63
C ASN A 42 2.75 15.44 2.75
N TYR A 43 2.61 15.27 1.43
CA TYR A 43 3.70 15.12 0.47
C TYR A 43 3.46 15.94 -0.79
N THR A 44 4.54 16.21 -1.50
CA THR A 44 4.53 16.88 -2.81
C THR A 44 4.77 15.86 -3.92
N THR A 45 4.42 16.20 -5.15
CA THR A 45 4.55 15.27 -6.29
C THR A 45 6.00 14.89 -6.59
N ASP A 46 6.96 15.77 -6.30
CA ASP A 46 8.40 15.52 -6.48
C ASP A 46 8.98 14.52 -5.45
N GLN A 47 8.30 14.32 -4.32
CA GLN A 47 8.65 13.29 -3.35
C GLN A 47 8.16 11.89 -3.74
N ILE A 48 7.22 11.78 -4.69
CA ILE A 48 6.64 10.51 -5.14
C ILE A 48 7.51 9.91 -6.24
N LEU A 49 8.15 8.76 -5.98
CA LEU A 49 8.98 8.07 -6.96
C LEU A 49 8.14 7.29 -7.97
N PHE A 50 7.21 6.50 -7.47
CA PHE A 50 6.28 5.74 -8.31
C PHE A 50 5.03 5.35 -7.53
N ILE A 51 3.99 4.98 -8.27
CA ILE A 51 2.70 4.56 -7.72
C ILE A 51 2.35 3.23 -8.37
N THR A 52 1.83 2.32 -7.55
CA THR A 52 1.23 1.07 -8.05
C THR A 52 -0.23 0.98 -7.63
N LYS A 53 -1.02 0.39 -8.51
CA LYS A 53 -2.39 -0.01 -8.24
C LYS A 53 -2.43 -1.52 -8.04
N ASP A 54 -3.11 -1.97 -7.01
CA ASP A 54 -3.43 -3.38 -6.79
C ASP A 54 -4.93 -3.54 -6.53
N ARG A 55 -5.40 -4.78 -6.57
CA ARG A 55 -6.78 -5.11 -6.24
C ARG A 55 -6.80 -6.24 -5.22
N GLU A 56 -7.01 -5.89 -3.97
CA GLU A 56 -7.10 -6.83 -2.88
C GLU A 56 -8.55 -6.94 -2.39
N LEU A 57 -9.05 -8.19 -2.27
CA LEU A 57 -10.41 -8.49 -1.79
C LEU A 57 -11.51 -7.67 -2.50
N GLY A 58 -11.32 -7.41 -3.81
CA GLY A 58 -12.28 -6.68 -4.63
C GLY A 58 -12.24 -5.16 -4.50
N LYS A 59 -11.30 -4.61 -3.73
CA LYS A 59 -11.05 -3.17 -3.59
C LYS A 59 -9.78 -2.76 -4.30
N ASP A 60 -9.82 -1.63 -4.98
CA ASP A 60 -8.65 -1.02 -5.57
C ASP A 60 -7.85 -0.29 -4.48
N GLU A 61 -6.55 -0.56 -4.43
CA GLU A 61 -5.59 0.05 -3.52
C GLU A 61 -4.46 0.71 -4.32
N TYR A 62 -3.96 1.82 -3.81
CA TYR A 62 -2.93 2.63 -4.45
C TYR A 62 -1.76 2.82 -3.49
N GLU A 63 -0.61 2.19 -3.79
CA GLU A 63 0.62 2.35 -3.02
C GLU A 63 1.50 3.42 -3.65
N PHE A 64 1.89 4.39 -2.84
CA PHE A 64 2.84 5.44 -3.16
C PHE A 64 4.18 5.10 -2.53
N SER A 65 5.22 4.98 -3.34
CA SER A 65 6.61 4.84 -2.88
C SER A 65 7.28 6.20 -2.93
N LEU A 66 7.78 6.66 -1.80
CA LEU A 66 8.35 7.99 -1.63
C LEU A 66 9.88 7.96 -1.65
N ALA A 67 10.50 9.11 -1.89
CA ALA A 67 11.94 9.26 -2.00
C ALA A 67 12.71 8.93 -0.71
N ASP A 68 12.08 9.10 0.45
CA ASP A 68 12.62 8.74 1.77
C ASP A 68 12.47 7.26 2.14
N GLY A 69 11.91 6.44 1.21
CA GLY A 69 11.64 5.02 1.43
C GLY A 69 10.30 4.74 2.11
N THR A 70 9.53 5.77 2.46
CA THR A 70 8.17 5.60 2.99
C THR A 70 7.26 5.02 1.92
N LYS A 71 6.37 4.13 2.32
CA LYS A 71 5.29 3.58 1.49
C LYS A 71 3.95 3.89 2.13
N ILE A 72 3.01 4.41 1.32
CA ILE A 72 1.67 4.74 1.79
C ILE A 72 0.65 4.10 0.86
N GLU A 73 -0.31 3.39 1.43
CA GLU A 73 -1.41 2.76 0.70
C GLU A 73 -2.72 3.47 1.03
N PHE A 74 -3.48 3.79 0.00
CA PHE A 74 -4.82 4.37 0.10
C PHE A 74 -5.83 3.47 -0.62
N TYR A 75 -7.02 3.39 -0.06
CA TYR A 75 -8.19 2.90 -0.80
C TYR A 75 -8.63 3.92 -1.86
N GLU A 76 -9.40 3.48 -2.85
CA GLU A 76 -9.91 4.32 -3.95
C GLU A 76 -10.62 5.60 -3.49
N ASN A 77 -11.26 5.57 -2.32
CA ASN A 77 -11.93 6.72 -1.71
C ASN A 77 -10.98 7.71 -1.00
N GLY A 78 -9.66 7.48 -1.06
CA GLY A 78 -8.63 8.29 -0.39
C GLY A 78 -8.44 8.00 1.09
N GLN A 79 -9.12 7.02 1.65
CA GLN A 79 -8.92 6.60 3.03
C GLN A 79 -7.56 5.90 3.17
N LEU A 80 -6.80 6.26 4.18
CA LEU A 80 -5.52 5.60 4.51
C LEU A 80 -5.77 4.13 4.86
N HIS A 81 -5.04 3.24 4.19
CA HIS A 81 -5.00 1.82 4.53
C HIS A 81 -3.75 1.49 5.34
N LYS A 82 -2.57 1.88 4.83
CA LYS A 82 -1.30 1.56 5.48
C LYS A 82 -0.26 2.64 5.23
N VAL A 83 0.61 2.83 6.19
CA VAL A 83 1.86 3.59 6.02
C VAL A 83 2.99 2.82 6.67
N LYS A 84 4.12 2.70 5.97
CA LYS A 84 5.32 2.01 6.44
C LYS A 84 6.56 2.86 6.18
N SER A 85 7.40 3.02 7.20
CA SER A 85 8.66 3.72 7.13
C SER A 85 9.66 3.11 8.12
N ARG A 86 10.86 2.77 7.66
CA ARG A 86 11.91 2.24 8.55
C ARG A 86 12.44 3.28 9.52
N GLU A 87 12.45 4.54 9.11
CA GLU A 87 12.93 5.68 9.91
C GLU A 87 11.87 6.20 10.88
N GLY A 88 10.65 5.73 10.76
CA GLY A 88 9.51 6.11 11.59
C GLY A 88 8.35 6.69 10.80
N VAL A 89 7.16 6.24 11.15
CA VAL A 89 5.90 6.78 10.64
C VAL A 89 5.59 8.11 11.31
N MET A 90 5.25 9.13 10.53
CA MET A 90 4.88 10.44 11.08
C MET A 90 3.61 10.34 11.94
N ASP A 91 3.60 11.01 13.07
CA ASP A 91 2.50 11.02 14.05
C ASP A 91 1.15 11.42 13.45
N VAL A 92 1.16 12.25 12.40
CA VAL A 92 -0.05 12.71 11.70
C VAL A 92 -0.89 11.57 11.10
N PHE A 93 -0.28 10.42 10.83
CA PHE A 93 -0.98 9.24 10.31
C PHE A 93 -1.59 8.37 11.42
N ILE A 94 -1.19 8.57 12.67
CA ILE A 94 -1.54 7.69 13.79
C ILE A 94 -2.63 8.33 14.65
N PRO A 95 -3.74 7.61 14.95
CA PRO A 95 -4.75 8.12 15.86
C PRO A 95 -4.17 8.49 17.23
N GLN A 96 -4.58 9.62 17.77
CA GLN A 96 -4.04 10.17 19.04
C GLN A 96 -4.11 9.20 20.21
N GLU A 97 -5.16 8.40 20.31
CA GLU A 97 -5.31 7.42 21.41
C GLU A 97 -4.27 6.30 21.31
N ILE A 98 -3.95 5.87 20.09
CA ILE A 98 -2.90 4.87 19.84
C ILE A 98 -1.53 5.48 20.14
N LEU A 99 -1.27 6.68 19.65
CA LEU A 99 0.01 7.36 19.84
C LEU A 99 0.28 7.56 21.34
N LYS A 100 -0.70 8.03 22.13
CA LYS A 100 -0.59 8.16 23.59
C LYS A 100 -0.25 6.82 24.27
N TYR A 101 -0.91 5.75 23.86
CA TYR A 101 -0.65 4.42 24.39
C TYR A 101 0.80 3.97 24.13
N ILE A 102 1.27 4.12 22.87
CA ILE A 102 2.63 3.74 22.48
C ILE A 102 3.66 4.55 23.27
N LEU A 103 3.52 5.87 23.35
CA LEU A 103 4.45 6.74 24.07
C LEU A 103 4.50 6.43 25.58
N ALA A 104 3.39 6.02 26.17
CA ALA A 104 3.33 5.67 27.59
C ALA A 104 3.88 4.26 27.88
N THR A 105 3.66 3.29 26.98
CA THR A 105 3.97 1.87 27.21
C THR A 105 5.31 1.46 26.62
N PHE A 106 5.68 2.06 25.49
CA PHE A 106 6.90 1.76 24.72
C PHE A 106 7.68 3.05 24.38
N PRO A 107 8.14 3.82 25.39
CA PRO A 107 8.62 5.20 25.19
C PRO A 107 9.86 5.33 24.30
N ASN A 108 10.63 4.26 24.10
CA ASN A 108 11.83 4.27 23.26
C ASN A 108 11.63 3.51 21.93
N SER A 109 10.39 3.20 21.58
CA SER A 109 10.11 2.51 20.32
C SER A 109 9.93 3.49 19.16
N VAL A 110 10.23 2.99 17.94
CA VAL A 110 9.92 3.67 16.69
C VAL A 110 8.74 2.97 16.05
N ILE A 111 7.68 3.72 15.74
CA ILE A 111 6.55 3.17 14.98
C ILE A 111 6.98 3.04 13.52
N THR A 112 7.06 1.82 13.01
CA THR A 112 7.56 1.53 11.66
C THR A 112 6.47 1.18 10.66
N GLU A 113 5.28 0.77 11.14
CA GLU A 113 4.10 0.60 10.30
C GLU A 113 2.83 0.97 11.08
N TYR A 114 1.88 1.59 10.40
CA TYR A 114 0.49 1.74 10.82
C TYR A 114 -0.41 1.19 9.73
N LYS A 115 -1.35 0.31 10.09
CA LYS A 115 -2.34 -0.28 9.21
C LYS A 115 -3.74 -0.13 9.78
N CYS A 116 -4.66 0.36 8.97
CA CYS A 116 -6.06 0.55 9.33
C CYS A 116 -6.94 -0.42 8.54
N GLU A 117 -7.43 -1.45 9.18
CA GLU A 117 -8.34 -2.44 8.61
C GLU A 117 -9.80 -2.18 9.02
N ARG A 118 -10.73 -2.92 8.42
CA ARG A 118 -12.17 -2.75 8.70
C ARG A 118 -12.53 -2.90 10.18
N TRP A 119 -11.89 -3.83 10.88
CA TRP A 119 -12.26 -4.22 12.23
C TRP A 119 -11.20 -3.88 13.28
N LYS A 120 -9.97 -3.67 12.89
CA LYS A 120 -8.84 -3.44 13.77
C LYS A 120 -7.89 -2.39 13.19
N GLN A 121 -6.99 -1.93 14.04
CA GLN A 121 -5.82 -1.16 13.65
C GLN A 121 -4.58 -1.91 14.15
N GLN A 122 -3.49 -1.84 13.40
CA GLN A 122 -2.24 -2.50 13.72
C GLN A 122 -1.11 -1.47 13.69
N ILE A 123 -0.23 -1.56 14.66
CA ILE A 123 1.01 -0.79 14.76
C ILE A 123 2.16 -1.78 14.82
N GLU A 124 3.13 -1.64 13.92
CA GLU A 124 4.43 -2.30 14.07
C GLU A 124 5.40 -1.34 14.74
N ILE A 125 6.09 -1.77 15.78
CA ILE A 125 7.17 -1.03 16.41
C ILE A 125 8.51 -1.74 16.20
N ASN A 126 9.57 -0.94 15.97
CA ASN A 126 10.97 -1.41 15.82
C ASN A 126 11.17 -2.46 14.71
N ASN A 127 10.31 -2.50 13.67
CA ASN A 127 10.28 -3.48 12.58
C ASN A 127 10.11 -4.95 13.04
N ASP A 128 9.46 -5.19 14.17
CA ASP A 128 9.43 -6.54 14.76
C ASP A 128 8.13 -6.84 15.52
N ILE A 129 7.62 -5.93 16.32
CA ILE A 129 6.52 -6.19 17.24
C ILE A 129 5.22 -5.58 16.72
N ASP A 130 4.21 -6.41 16.51
CA ASP A 130 2.88 -6.01 16.10
C ASP A 130 1.93 -5.82 17.30
N LEU A 131 1.37 -4.64 17.39
CA LEU A 131 0.39 -4.26 18.40
C LEU A 131 -0.99 -4.07 17.76
N ILE A 132 -1.98 -4.77 18.28
CA ILE A 132 -3.34 -4.74 17.75
C ILE A 132 -4.23 -3.86 18.61
N PHE A 133 -4.96 -2.97 17.94
CA PHE A 133 -5.92 -2.05 18.56
C PHE A 133 -7.31 -2.22 17.96
N SER A 134 -8.32 -1.94 18.76
CA SER A 134 -9.70 -1.80 18.26
C SER A 134 -9.82 -0.59 17.33
N ARG A 135 -10.95 -0.47 16.63
CA ARG A 135 -11.26 0.72 15.80
C ARG A 135 -11.31 2.03 16.61
N LYS A 136 -11.53 1.97 17.90
CA LYS A 136 -11.55 3.11 18.82
C LYS A 136 -10.19 3.41 19.46
N GLY A 137 -9.12 2.73 19.03
CA GLY A 137 -7.77 2.94 19.54
C GLY A 137 -7.47 2.25 20.87
N LYS A 138 -8.34 1.35 21.37
CA LYS A 138 -8.07 0.56 22.57
C LYS A 138 -7.13 -0.58 22.24
N PHE A 139 -6.02 -0.72 22.99
CA PHE A 139 -5.11 -1.87 22.88
C PHE A 139 -5.83 -3.19 23.15
N LEU A 140 -5.56 -4.20 22.36
CA LEU A 140 -6.14 -5.53 22.45
C LEU A 140 -5.10 -6.60 22.79
N ARG A 141 -3.99 -6.67 22.03
CA ARG A 141 -2.95 -7.68 22.19
C ARG A 141 -1.70 -7.36 21.40
N ILE A 142 -0.62 -8.08 21.70
CA ILE A 142 0.56 -8.19 20.86
C ILE A 142 0.36 -9.40 19.92
N GLU A 143 0.78 -9.29 18.67
CA GLU A 143 0.93 -10.42 17.74
C GLU A 143 2.42 -10.58 17.43
N ASP A 144 2.93 -11.82 17.54
CA ASP A 144 4.30 -12.25 17.17
C ASP A 144 4.31 -12.82 15.76
#